data_06420dee721ca18809dae0919ac06ba6
#
_entry.id   06420dee721ca18809dae0919ac06ba6
#
_cell.length_a   1.000
_cell.length_b   1.000
_cell.length_c   1.000
_cell.angle_alpha   90.00
_cell.angle_beta   90.00
_cell.angle_gamma   90.00
#
_symmetry.space_group_name_H-M   'P 1'
#
loop_
_entity.id
_entity.type
_entity.pdbx_description
1 polymer ?
#
loop_
_entity_poly.entity_id
_entity_poly.type
_entity_poly.pdbx_seq_one_letter_code
_entity_poly.pdbx_strand_id
1 'polypeptide(L)'
;MNDLEQLVAQVLTKLKQRERRTYDCVYDRHAAVPDTQVFLDHATVTVANLSIELVSHLYRLDTTDPWVAWLLQAIDYRVQLRLVVNDLSLQFIPRTMLLDWPVIFMTPEFRQIRAVYPHAIARATIAGLPDKTILVVTPTQRLTAEARDTLSRKQMNLQMRTDEACIWQK
;
A
#
# COMPACT_ATOMS: atom_id res chain seq x y z
N MET A 1 -22.74 -36.19 8.92
CA MET A 1 -21.63 -35.22 8.94
C MET A 1 -21.32 -34.88 10.39
N ASN A 2 -20.07 -34.95 10.75
CA ASN A 2 -19.63 -34.65 12.12
C ASN A 2 -19.70 -33.13 12.33
N ASP A 3 -20.09 -32.65 13.52
CA ASP A 3 -20.14 -31.20 13.85
C ASP A 3 -18.85 -30.44 13.47
N LEU A 4 -17.70 -31.12 13.58
CA LEU A 4 -16.41 -30.58 13.18
C LEU A 4 -16.33 -30.30 11.67
N GLU A 5 -16.84 -31.21 10.84
CA GLU A 5 -16.83 -31.06 9.38
C GLU A 5 -17.74 -29.90 8.94
N GLN A 6 -18.87 -29.73 9.60
CA GLN A 6 -19.77 -28.59 9.35
C GLN A 6 -19.12 -27.28 9.75
N LEU A 7 -18.45 -27.23 10.91
CA LEU A 7 -17.76 -26.05 11.38
C LEU A 7 -16.62 -25.66 10.41
N VAL A 8 -15.82 -26.62 9.96
CA VAL A 8 -14.75 -26.41 8.99
C VAL A 8 -15.32 -25.89 7.67
N ALA A 9 -16.41 -26.46 7.17
CA ALA A 9 -17.05 -26.00 5.93
C ALA A 9 -17.58 -24.55 6.06
N GLN A 10 -18.15 -24.19 7.20
CA GLN A 10 -18.61 -22.82 7.49
C GLN A 10 -17.43 -21.83 7.52
N VAL A 11 -16.33 -22.19 8.18
CA VAL A 11 -15.12 -21.33 8.26
C VAL A 11 -14.53 -21.14 6.87
N LEU A 12 -14.40 -22.19 6.06
CA LEU A 12 -13.89 -22.12 4.69
C LEU A 12 -14.79 -21.24 3.81
N THR A 13 -16.09 -21.32 3.97
CA THR A 13 -17.05 -20.50 3.25
C THR A 13 -16.89 -19.01 3.61
N LYS A 14 -16.76 -18.69 4.90
CA LYS A 14 -16.50 -17.31 5.36
C LYS A 14 -15.17 -16.76 4.84
N LEU A 15 -14.10 -17.57 4.87
CA LEU A 15 -12.80 -17.16 4.34
C LEU A 15 -12.86 -16.85 2.85
N LYS A 16 -13.51 -17.71 2.05
CA LYS A 16 -13.70 -17.47 0.61
C LYS A 16 -14.53 -16.20 0.34
N GLN A 17 -15.54 -15.93 1.16
CA GLN A 17 -16.33 -14.70 1.04
C GLN A 17 -15.49 -13.46 1.40
N ARG A 18 -14.68 -13.54 2.47
CA ARG A 18 -13.77 -12.48 2.89
C ARG A 18 -12.78 -12.11 1.78
N GLU A 19 -12.17 -13.11 1.12
CA GLU A 19 -11.17 -12.90 0.05
C GLU A 19 -11.69 -12.03 -1.10
N ARG A 20 -12.99 -12.03 -1.35
CA ARG A 20 -13.63 -11.30 -2.45
C ARG A 20 -14.14 -9.93 -2.06
N ARG A 21 -14.12 -9.59 -0.77
CA ARG A 21 -14.71 -8.35 -0.26
C ARG A 21 -13.65 -7.29 -0.06
N THR A 22 -13.99 -6.09 -0.54
CA THR A 22 -13.21 -4.86 -0.29
C THR A 22 -14.07 -3.90 0.53
N TYR A 23 -13.46 -3.27 1.51
CA TYR A 23 -14.05 -2.18 2.27
C TYR A 23 -13.36 -0.88 1.89
N ASP A 24 -14.12 0.12 1.49
CA ASP A 24 -13.61 1.43 1.12
C ASP A 24 -14.07 2.47 2.13
N CYS A 25 -13.13 3.25 2.65
CA CYS A 25 -13.42 4.37 3.55
C CYS A 25 -12.56 5.59 3.19
N VAL A 26 -12.93 6.71 3.76
CA VAL A 26 -12.22 7.99 3.58
C VAL A 26 -11.62 8.40 4.91
N TYR A 27 -10.34 8.77 4.91
CA TYR A 27 -9.71 9.33 6.08
C TYR A 27 -10.33 10.68 6.42
N ASP A 28 -10.74 10.82 7.66
CA ASP A 28 -11.13 12.08 8.27
C ASP A 28 -10.55 12.14 9.69
N ARG A 29 -9.74 13.16 9.94
CA ARG A 29 -9.10 13.36 11.24
C ARG A 29 -10.08 13.47 12.41
N HIS A 30 -11.28 13.98 12.14
CA HIS A 30 -12.29 14.27 13.15
C HIS A 30 -13.36 13.18 13.28
N ALA A 31 -13.36 12.22 12.36
CA ALA A 31 -14.28 11.10 12.39
C ALA A 31 -13.74 9.95 13.23
N ALA A 32 -14.63 9.19 13.84
CA ALA A 32 -14.27 7.93 14.47
C ALA A 32 -13.76 6.93 13.41
N VAL A 33 -12.75 6.14 13.78
CA VAL A 33 -12.28 5.05 12.93
C VAL A 33 -13.36 3.98 12.76
N PRO A 34 -13.38 3.27 11.62
CA PRO A 34 -14.32 2.16 11.42
C PRO A 34 -14.12 1.04 12.45
N ASP A 35 -15.16 0.25 12.68
CA ASP A 35 -15.09 -0.92 13.55
C ASP A 35 -14.08 -1.94 13.00
N THR A 36 -13.36 -2.60 13.89
CA THR A 36 -12.38 -3.65 13.55
C THR A 36 -13.00 -4.92 12.99
N GLN A 37 -14.30 -5.10 13.13
CA GLN A 37 -15.07 -6.18 12.48
C GLN A 37 -14.88 -6.16 10.95
N VAL A 38 -14.62 -4.97 10.37
CA VAL A 38 -14.28 -4.81 8.94
C VAL A 38 -13.14 -5.73 8.51
N PHE A 39 -12.13 -5.95 9.35
CA PHE A 39 -10.97 -6.78 9.04
C PHE A 39 -11.29 -8.28 9.01
N LEU A 40 -12.32 -8.70 9.73
CA LEU A 40 -12.79 -10.08 9.70
C LEU A 40 -13.62 -10.38 8.46
N ASP A 41 -14.33 -9.37 7.94
CA ASP A 41 -15.27 -9.52 6.84
C ASP A 41 -14.67 -9.19 5.47
N HIS A 42 -13.54 -8.48 5.41
CA HIS A 42 -12.92 -8.00 4.18
C HIS A 42 -11.44 -8.33 4.14
N ALA A 43 -10.97 -8.84 3.00
CA ALA A 43 -9.55 -9.11 2.78
C ALA A 43 -8.78 -7.88 2.29
N THR A 44 -9.48 -6.91 1.72
CA THR A 44 -8.89 -5.66 1.22
C THR A 44 -9.60 -4.48 1.85
N VAL A 45 -8.83 -3.49 2.30
CA VAL A 45 -9.32 -2.21 2.81
C VAL A 45 -8.64 -1.09 2.05
N THR A 46 -9.43 -0.20 1.48
CA THR A 46 -8.93 1.02 0.81
C THR A 46 -9.28 2.22 1.67
N VAL A 47 -8.26 2.99 2.03
CA VAL A 47 -8.44 4.26 2.75
C VAL A 47 -8.06 5.39 1.81
N ALA A 48 -9.02 6.23 1.46
CA ALA A 48 -8.81 7.37 0.57
C ALA A 48 -8.50 8.65 1.37
N ASN A 49 -7.94 9.63 0.65
CA ASN A 49 -7.68 10.98 1.17
C ASN A 49 -6.72 11.02 2.36
N LEU A 50 -5.67 10.18 2.35
CA LEU A 50 -4.66 10.22 3.40
C LEU A 50 -3.92 11.57 3.39
N SER A 51 -3.78 12.14 4.58
CA SER A 51 -2.94 13.33 4.78
C SER A 51 -1.46 12.94 4.95
N ILE A 52 -0.58 13.87 4.62
CA ILE A 52 0.86 13.74 4.86
C ILE A 52 1.13 13.52 6.36
N GLU A 53 0.38 14.20 7.22
CA GLU A 53 0.48 14.07 8.67
C GLU A 53 0.19 12.64 9.13
N LEU A 54 -0.89 12.02 8.62
CA LEU A 54 -1.20 10.63 8.94
C LEU A 54 -0.10 9.68 8.46
N VAL A 55 0.45 9.88 7.26
CA VAL A 55 1.58 9.08 6.77
C VAL A 55 2.80 9.21 7.69
N SER A 56 3.06 10.43 8.19
CA SER A 56 4.15 10.68 9.14
C SER A 56 3.92 9.97 10.48
N HIS A 57 2.71 10.06 11.04
CA HIS A 57 2.36 9.37 12.29
C HIS A 57 2.45 7.86 12.12
N LEU A 58 1.96 7.33 11.00
CA LEU A 58 2.04 5.92 10.68
C LEU A 58 3.51 5.46 10.57
N TYR A 59 4.36 6.23 9.89
CA TYR A 59 5.79 5.91 9.78
C TYR A 59 6.49 5.87 11.13
N ARG A 60 6.10 6.72 12.08
CA ARG A 60 6.62 6.77 13.45
C ARG A 60 5.97 5.75 14.37
N LEU A 61 4.98 4.99 13.90
CA LEU A 61 4.19 4.05 14.70
C LEU A 61 3.50 4.74 15.89
N ASP A 62 3.03 5.96 15.70
CA ASP A 62 2.36 6.74 16.75
C ASP A 62 0.93 6.23 16.98
N THR A 63 0.83 5.24 17.86
CA THR A 63 -0.46 4.60 18.20
C THR A 63 -1.37 5.47 19.06
N THR A 64 -0.95 6.67 19.46
CA THR A 64 -1.84 7.65 20.09
C THR A 64 -2.84 8.23 19.09
N ASP A 65 -2.52 8.19 17.80
CA ASP A 65 -3.44 8.48 16.72
C ASP A 65 -4.36 7.26 16.47
N PRO A 66 -5.69 7.38 16.63
CA PRO A 66 -6.61 6.26 16.46
C PRO A 66 -6.57 5.64 15.07
N TRP A 67 -6.33 6.45 14.01
CA TRP A 67 -6.20 5.95 12.66
C TRP A 67 -4.93 5.12 12.46
N VAL A 68 -3.81 5.54 13.07
CA VAL A 68 -2.58 4.75 13.04
C VAL A 68 -2.78 3.42 13.74
N ALA A 69 -3.37 3.43 14.95
CA ALA A 69 -3.67 2.20 15.67
C ALA A 69 -4.56 1.25 14.85
N TRP A 70 -5.58 1.77 14.20
CA TRP A 70 -6.49 1.00 13.35
C TRP A 70 -5.77 0.43 12.10
N LEU A 71 -4.93 1.22 11.42
CA LEU A 71 -4.16 0.76 10.27
C LEU A 71 -3.14 -0.33 10.63
N LEU A 72 -2.46 -0.19 11.77
CA LEU A 72 -1.54 -1.23 12.27
C LEU A 72 -2.29 -2.52 12.61
N GLN A 73 -3.46 -2.40 13.20
CA GLN A 73 -4.32 -3.54 13.48
C GLN A 73 -4.78 -4.24 12.19
N ALA A 74 -5.09 -3.50 11.13
CA ALA A 74 -5.39 -4.09 9.83
C ALA A 74 -4.22 -4.92 9.28
N ILE A 75 -2.98 -4.48 9.48
CA ILE A 75 -1.77 -5.23 9.12
C ILE A 75 -1.69 -6.53 9.93
N ASP A 76 -1.95 -6.50 11.23
CA ASP A 76 -1.96 -7.69 12.11
C ASP A 76 -3.01 -8.72 11.66
N TYR A 77 -4.17 -8.26 11.19
CA TYR A 77 -5.22 -9.10 10.60
C TYR A 77 -4.90 -9.57 9.17
N ARG A 78 -3.72 -9.22 8.64
CA ARG A 78 -3.29 -9.52 7.26
C ARG A 78 -4.26 -9.05 6.19
N VAL A 79 -4.87 -7.90 6.43
CA VAL A 79 -5.68 -7.20 5.44
C VAL A 79 -4.76 -6.55 4.42
N GLN A 80 -5.08 -6.65 3.13
CA GLN A 80 -4.41 -5.88 2.10
C GLN A 80 -4.82 -4.41 2.20
N LEU A 81 -3.95 -3.58 2.76
CA LEU A 81 -4.19 -2.14 2.86
C LEU A 81 -3.82 -1.43 1.57
N ARG A 82 -4.77 -0.66 1.05
CA ARG A 82 -4.57 0.28 -0.06
C ARG A 82 -4.75 1.69 0.48
N LEU A 83 -3.67 2.46 0.43
CA LEU A 83 -3.62 3.82 0.98
C LEU A 83 -3.58 4.82 -0.17
N VAL A 84 -4.68 5.53 -0.39
CA VAL A 84 -4.79 6.49 -1.49
C VAL A 84 -4.32 7.86 -1.00
N VAL A 85 -3.24 8.34 -1.62
CA VAL A 85 -2.62 9.63 -1.32
C VAL A 85 -2.77 10.57 -2.51
N ASN A 86 -2.78 11.88 -2.27
CA ASN A 86 -2.75 12.86 -3.32
C ASN A 86 -1.39 12.84 -4.05
N ASP A 87 -1.36 13.15 -5.34
CA ASP A 87 -0.13 13.22 -6.15
C ASP A 87 0.94 14.14 -5.56
N LEU A 88 0.52 15.26 -4.96
CA LEU A 88 1.44 16.17 -4.27
C LEU A 88 2.06 15.56 -3.01
N SER A 89 1.39 14.60 -2.40
CA SER A 89 1.86 13.91 -1.20
C SER A 89 2.84 12.77 -1.50
N LEU A 90 2.99 12.38 -2.76
CA LEU A 90 3.80 11.23 -3.18
C LEU A 90 5.27 11.40 -2.75
N GLN A 91 5.81 12.62 -2.82
CA GLN A 91 7.19 12.92 -2.44
C GLN A 91 7.44 12.79 -0.92
N PHE A 92 6.38 12.82 -0.12
CA PHE A 92 6.48 12.73 1.34
C PHE A 92 6.38 11.31 1.88
N ILE A 93 6.02 10.32 1.05
CA ILE A 93 5.99 8.93 1.49
C ILE A 93 7.43 8.44 1.69
N PRO A 94 7.79 7.94 2.89
CA PRO A 94 9.10 7.36 3.11
C PRO A 94 9.37 6.22 2.11
N ARG A 95 10.55 6.22 1.49
CA ARG A 95 10.91 5.18 0.51
C ARG A 95 10.88 3.78 1.14
N THR A 96 11.27 3.67 2.41
CA THR A 96 11.20 2.42 3.19
C THR A 96 9.77 1.88 3.30
N MET A 97 8.75 2.74 3.38
CA MET A 97 7.36 2.29 3.36
C MET A 97 6.96 1.73 2.00
N LEU A 98 7.49 2.27 0.90
CA LEU A 98 7.24 1.75 -0.45
C LEU A 98 7.95 0.43 -0.72
N LEU A 99 9.07 0.16 -0.03
CA LEU A 99 9.89 -1.04 -0.18
C LEU A 99 9.43 -2.18 0.71
N ASP A 100 9.21 -1.91 2.00
CA ASP A 100 9.19 -2.94 3.04
C ASP A 100 7.85 -3.10 3.74
N TRP A 101 6.99 -2.08 3.69
CA TRP A 101 5.73 -2.14 4.40
C TRP A 101 4.68 -2.97 3.65
N PRO A 102 3.85 -3.74 4.36
CA PRO A 102 2.80 -4.56 3.77
C PRO A 102 1.57 -3.71 3.41
N VAL A 103 1.80 -2.56 2.79
CA VAL A 103 0.75 -1.62 2.35
C VAL A 103 0.99 -1.24 0.89
N ILE A 104 -0.07 -0.87 0.20
CA ILE A 104 0.00 -0.43 -1.20
C ILE A 104 -0.43 1.04 -1.25
N PHE A 105 0.52 1.92 -1.51
CA PHE A 105 0.20 3.31 -1.80
C PHE A 105 -0.32 3.46 -3.23
N MET A 106 -1.34 4.28 -3.39
CA MET A 106 -2.01 4.52 -4.67
C MET A 106 -2.32 6.00 -4.86
N THR A 107 -2.43 6.42 -6.10
CA THR A 107 -3.00 7.73 -6.46
C THR A 107 -4.53 7.67 -6.46
N PRO A 108 -5.22 8.84 -6.52
CA PRO A 108 -6.69 8.88 -6.65
C PRO A 108 -7.21 8.12 -7.89
N GLU A 109 -6.40 8.01 -8.96
CA GLU A 109 -6.71 7.23 -10.16
C GLU A 109 -6.37 5.74 -10.00
N PHE A 110 -6.12 5.28 -8.77
CA PHE A 110 -5.76 3.89 -8.44
C PHE A 110 -4.49 3.38 -9.11
N ARG A 111 -3.55 4.26 -9.41
CA ARG A 111 -2.21 3.88 -9.87
C ARG A 111 -1.36 3.53 -8.67
N GLN A 112 -0.73 2.36 -8.68
CA GLN A 112 0.16 1.96 -7.58
C GLN A 112 1.45 2.79 -7.59
N ILE A 113 1.94 3.10 -6.40
CA ILE A 113 3.21 3.78 -6.17
C ILE A 113 4.16 2.73 -5.59
N ARG A 114 5.28 2.47 -6.27
CA ARG A 114 6.23 1.42 -5.90
C ARG A 114 7.66 1.92 -5.93
N ALA A 115 8.51 1.33 -5.11
CA ALA A 115 9.96 1.46 -5.18
C ALA A 115 10.59 0.07 -5.30
N VAL A 116 11.83 0.00 -5.76
CA VAL A 116 12.59 -1.25 -5.91
C VAL A 116 14.01 -1.07 -5.37
N TYR A 117 14.60 -2.16 -4.87
CA TYR A 117 15.94 -2.13 -4.27
C TYR A 117 17.10 -2.04 -5.27
N PRO A 118 17.11 -2.80 -6.41
CA PRO A 118 18.30 -2.90 -7.23
C PRO A 118 18.77 -1.55 -7.79
N HIS A 119 20.08 -1.31 -7.75
CA HIS A 119 20.69 -0.16 -8.42
C HIS A 119 20.52 -0.24 -9.94
N ALA A 120 20.70 -1.43 -10.51
CA ALA A 120 20.40 -1.71 -11.91
C ALA A 120 18.99 -2.31 -11.99
N ILE A 121 18.03 -1.51 -12.44
CA ILE A 121 16.65 -1.94 -12.61
C ILE A 121 16.53 -2.64 -13.95
N ALA A 122 16.45 -3.96 -13.90
CA ALA A 122 16.27 -4.80 -15.08
C ALA A 122 14.77 -5.02 -15.39
N ARG A 123 14.51 -5.51 -16.61
CA ARG A 123 13.15 -5.91 -17.01
C ARG A 123 12.46 -6.81 -15.99
N ALA A 124 13.17 -7.82 -15.49
CA ALA A 124 12.62 -8.79 -14.52
C ALA A 124 12.13 -8.12 -13.22
N THR A 125 12.76 -7.02 -12.79
CA THR A 125 12.40 -6.29 -11.57
C THR A 125 11.03 -5.62 -11.69
N ILE A 126 10.65 -5.15 -12.87
CA ILE A 126 9.44 -4.36 -13.09
C ILE A 126 8.35 -5.10 -13.87
N ALA A 127 8.67 -6.23 -14.48
CA ALA A 127 7.72 -6.98 -15.33
C ALA A 127 6.45 -7.40 -14.56
N GLY A 128 6.58 -7.77 -13.29
CA GLY A 128 5.47 -8.18 -12.42
C GLY A 128 4.67 -7.03 -11.81
N LEU A 129 5.11 -5.79 -11.95
CA LEU A 129 4.36 -4.65 -11.43
C LEU A 129 3.13 -4.37 -12.32
N PRO A 130 2.03 -3.85 -11.74
CA PRO A 130 0.86 -3.46 -12.52
C PRO A 130 1.17 -2.40 -13.59
N ASP A 131 0.35 -2.37 -14.63
CA ASP A 131 0.39 -1.30 -15.63
C ASP A 131 0.08 0.06 -14.98
N LYS A 132 0.62 1.12 -15.57
CA LYS A 132 0.47 2.50 -15.08
C LYS A 132 1.05 2.75 -13.68
N THR A 133 1.85 1.83 -13.12
CA THR A 133 2.55 2.03 -11.84
C THR A 133 3.44 3.27 -11.90
N ILE A 134 3.49 4.02 -10.81
CA ILE A 134 4.47 5.09 -10.58
C ILE A 134 5.67 4.45 -9.87
N LEU A 135 6.78 4.35 -10.58
CA LEU A 135 8.02 3.80 -10.03
C LEU A 135 8.88 4.92 -9.45
N VAL A 136 9.06 4.90 -8.15
CA VAL A 136 9.90 5.84 -7.43
C VAL A 136 11.34 5.36 -7.47
N VAL A 137 12.22 6.16 -8.07
CA VAL A 137 13.65 5.86 -8.23
C VAL A 137 14.52 6.91 -7.58
N THR A 138 15.75 6.54 -7.24
CA THR A 138 16.78 7.44 -6.72
C THR A 138 17.79 7.79 -7.81
N PRO A 139 18.59 8.87 -7.65
CA PRO A 139 19.62 9.25 -8.62
C PRO A 139 20.69 8.19 -8.86
N THR A 140 20.89 7.29 -7.91
CA THR A 140 21.86 6.19 -7.99
C THR A 140 21.34 4.99 -8.78
N GLN A 141 20.04 4.89 -9.00
CA GLN A 141 19.42 3.80 -9.74
C GLN A 141 19.46 4.05 -11.25
N ARG A 142 19.72 2.99 -12.02
CA ARG A 142 19.80 3.02 -13.49
C ARG A 142 18.87 1.98 -14.09
N LEU A 143 18.10 2.35 -15.09
CA LEU A 143 17.29 1.41 -15.85
C LEU A 143 18.07 0.86 -17.02
N THR A 144 17.98 -0.46 -17.24
CA THR A 144 18.46 -1.07 -18.48
C THR A 144 17.59 -0.65 -19.67
N ALA A 145 18.08 -0.82 -20.88
CA ALA A 145 17.29 -0.53 -22.09
C ALA A 145 15.97 -1.32 -22.11
N GLU A 146 16.04 -2.61 -21.82
CA GLU A 146 14.86 -3.50 -21.74
C GLU A 146 13.86 -3.09 -20.66
N ALA A 147 14.35 -2.55 -19.53
CA ALA A 147 13.49 -2.02 -18.50
C ALA A 147 12.75 -0.76 -18.97
N ARG A 148 13.42 0.13 -19.72
CA ARG A 148 12.80 1.33 -20.33
C ARG A 148 11.71 0.95 -21.31
N ASP A 149 11.96 -0.03 -22.18
CA ASP A 149 10.96 -0.54 -23.13
C ASP A 149 9.74 -1.12 -22.40
N THR A 150 9.97 -1.88 -21.31
CA THR A 150 8.92 -2.44 -20.49
C THR A 150 8.10 -1.33 -19.81
N LEU A 151 8.77 -0.30 -19.30
CA LEU A 151 8.17 0.88 -18.69
C LEU A 151 7.21 1.58 -19.66
N SER A 152 7.68 1.84 -20.88
CA SER A 152 6.88 2.46 -21.94
C SER A 152 5.68 1.61 -22.32
N ARG A 153 5.87 0.31 -22.53
CA ARG A 153 4.79 -0.62 -22.90
C ARG A 153 3.72 -0.73 -21.81
N LYS A 154 4.11 -0.71 -20.54
CA LYS A 154 3.21 -0.76 -19.38
C LYS A 154 2.67 0.62 -18.98
N GLN A 155 3.02 1.68 -19.71
CA GLN A 155 2.62 3.06 -19.40
C GLN A 155 2.97 3.48 -17.97
N MET A 156 4.09 2.98 -17.46
CA MET A 156 4.57 3.32 -16.12
C MET A 156 5.25 4.69 -16.14
N ASN A 157 5.15 5.43 -15.04
CA ASN A 157 5.82 6.71 -14.88
C ASN A 157 6.99 6.56 -13.89
N LEU A 158 8.09 7.25 -14.19
CA LEU A 158 9.21 7.39 -13.26
C LEU A 158 9.02 8.66 -12.42
N GLN A 159 9.17 8.51 -11.12
CA GLN A 159 9.26 9.61 -10.17
C GLN A 159 10.64 9.58 -9.53
N MET A 160 11.48 10.55 -9.86
CA MET A 160 12.81 10.66 -9.24
C MET A 160 12.71 11.36 -7.89
N ARG A 161 13.35 10.76 -6.87
CA ARG A 161 13.55 11.37 -5.55
C ARG A 161 15.01 11.74 -5.40
N THR A 162 15.26 12.98 -5.00
CA THR A 162 16.61 13.47 -4.72
C THR A 162 17.12 13.01 -3.35
N ASP A 163 16.23 12.78 -2.41
CA ASP A 163 16.55 12.38 -1.04
C ASP A 163 16.20 10.90 -0.80
N GLU A 164 17.19 10.10 -0.44
CA GLU A 164 16.97 8.74 0.07
C GLU A 164 16.37 8.79 1.50
N ALA A 165 16.75 9.82 2.27
CA ALA A 165 16.20 10.08 3.58
C ALA A 165 14.91 10.89 3.47
N CYS A 166 13.86 10.41 4.11
CA CYS A 166 12.63 11.17 4.26
C CYS A 166 12.88 12.42 5.12
N ILE A 167 12.16 13.53 4.81
CA ILE A 167 12.18 14.76 5.63
C ILE A 167 11.88 14.51 7.12
N TRP A 168 11.27 13.36 7.43
CA TRP A 168 10.94 12.93 8.80
C TRP A 168 12.12 12.30 9.57
N GLN A 169 13.25 12.06 8.91
CA GLN A 169 14.43 11.42 9.51
C GLN A 169 15.47 12.40 10.03
N LYS A 170 15.17 13.69 10.08
CA LYS A 170 16.05 14.71 10.66
C LYS A 170 15.81 14.87 12.14
#